data_7f1c1255c1f3e870bb17a9244bbbeea4
#
_entry.id   7f1c1255c1f3e870bb17a9244bbbeea4
#
_cell.length_a   1.000
_cell.length_b   1.000
_cell.length_c   1.000
_cell.angle_alpha   90.00
_cell.angle_beta   90.00
_cell.angle_gamma   90.00
#
_symmetry.space_group_name_H-M   'P 1'
#
loop_
_entity.id
_entity.type
_entity.pdbx_description
1 polymer ?
#
loop_
_entity_poly.entity_id
_entity_poly.type
_entity_poly.pdbx_seq_one_letter_code
_entity_poly.pdbx_strand_id
1 'polypeptide(L)'
;MFTGIVEEKGKVRYIQLTGESGILAVKARKVLEGTRIGDSIAVNGVCLTVTSIQPDGFTADVMAETIRRSSLGSCKAGSQVNLERAMAADGRFGGHIVSGHIDGTGVIRLSLIHI
;
A
#
# COMPACT_ATOMS: atom_id res chain seq x y z
N MET A 1 -3.80 5.89 10.17
CA MET A 1 -5.10 6.28 9.64
C MET A 1 -4.95 6.79 8.23
N PHE A 2 -5.84 6.40 7.34
CA PHE A 2 -5.76 6.74 5.93
C PHE A 2 -7.02 7.46 5.48
N THR A 3 -6.90 8.26 4.43
CA THR A 3 -8.02 9.02 3.86
C THR A 3 -8.64 8.34 2.65
N GLY A 4 -7.94 7.37 2.06
CA GLY A 4 -8.32 6.74 0.80
C GLY A 4 -7.87 7.52 -0.43
N ILE A 5 -7.13 8.60 -0.25
CA ILE A 5 -6.62 9.40 -1.36
C ILE A 5 -5.21 8.92 -1.72
N VAL A 6 -5.07 8.44 -2.96
CA VAL A 6 -3.78 7.98 -3.48
C VAL A 6 -2.86 9.18 -3.69
N GLU A 7 -1.66 9.10 -3.14
CA GLU A 7 -0.66 10.16 -3.26
C GLU A 7 0.32 9.91 -4.42
N GLU A 8 0.54 8.66 -4.74
CA GLU A 8 1.55 8.28 -5.73
C GLU A 8 1.27 6.90 -6.30
N LYS A 9 1.66 6.68 -7.56
CA LYS A 9 1.77 5.32 -8.11
C LYS A 9 3.22 4.89 -8.01
N GLY A 10 3.45 3.78 -7.31
CA GLY A 10 4.77 3.16 -7.23
C GLY A 10 4.85 1.91 -8.10
N LYS A 11 6.03 1.32 -8.12
CA LYS A 11 6.26 0.04 -8.82
C LYS A 11 6.82 -0.98 -7.86
N VAL A 12 6.27 -2.17 -7.89
CA VAL A 12 6.80 -3.30 -7.14
C VAL A 12 8.16 -3.68 -7.72
N ARG A 13 9.18 -3.74 -6.88
CA ARG A 13 10.49 -4.26 -7.26
C ARG A 13 10.53 -5.76 -7.10
N TYR A 14 10.08 -6.26 -5.96
CA TYR A 14 9.97 -7.68 -5.70
C TYR A 14 9.03 -7.92 -4.51
N ILE A 15 8.54 -9.14 -4.44
CA ILE A 15 7.86 -9.69 -3.27
C ILE A 15 8.60 -10.97 -2.93
N GLN A 16 9.11 -11.05 -1.70
CA GLN A 16 9.84 -12.23 -1.25
C GLN A 16 9.15 -12.81 -0.03
N LEU A 17 8.62 -14.01 -0.17
CA LEU A 17 7.95 -14.72 0.91
C LEU A 17 8.84 -15.78 1.48
N THR A 18 8.85 -15.88 2.81
CA THR A 18 9.55 -16.94 3.54
C THR A 18 8.56 -17.46 4.58
N GLY A 19 7.91 -18.59 4.27
CA GLY A 19 6.83 -19.12 5.12
C GLY A 19 5.61 -18.21 5.17
N GLU A 20 5.24 -17.78 6.37
CA GLU A 20 4.04 -16.96 6.59
C GLU A 20 4.29 -15.47 6.51
N SER A 21 5.53 -15.06 6.34
CA SER A 21 5.87 -13.64 6.26
C SER A 21 6.69 -13.35 5.02
N GLY A 22 6.81 -12.05 4.69
CA GLY A 22 7.57 -11.66 3.53
C GLY A 22 7.90 -10.18 3.54
N ILE A 23 8.56 -9.77 2.48
CA ILE A 23 8.98 -8.40 2.25
C ILE A 23 8.48 -7.97 0.88
N LEU A 24 7.83 -6.82 0.83
CA LEU A 24 7.45 -6.14 -0.39
C LEU A 24 8.40 -4.96 -0.58
N ALA A 25 9.08 -4.89 -1.72
CA ALA A 25 9.90 -3.74 -2.07
C ALA A 25 9.22 -2.94 -3.17
N VAL A 26 9.12 -1.64 -2.95
CA VAL A 26 8.39 -0.74 -3.85
C VAL A 26 9.27 0.45 -4.21
N LYS A 27 9.34 0.75 -5.50
CA LYS A 27 9.95 1.98 -5.98
C LYS A 27 8.96 3.13 -5.81
N ALA A 28 9.38 4.19 -5.14
CA ALA A 28 8.54 5.33 -4.85
C ALA A 28 9.40 6.57 -4.61
N ARG A 29 8.75 7.72 -4.58
CA ARG A 29 9.44 8.99 -4.34
C ARG A 29 8.67 9.86 -3.36
N LYS A 30 7.44 10.24 -3.69
CA LYS A 30 6.66 11.20 -2.91
C LYS A 30 6.33 10.69 -1.52
N VAL A 31 5.91 9.44 -1.42
CA VAL A 31 5.52 8.85 -0.13
C VAL A 31 6.70 8.64 0.80
N LEU A 32 7.93 8.82 0.32
CA LEU A 32 9.13 8.73 1.17
C LEU A 32 9.35 10.01 1.99
N GLU A 33 8.74 11.12 1.59
CA GLU A 33 8.91 12.40 2.28
C GLU A 33 8.36 12.32 3.70
N GLY A 34 9.24 12.51 4.69
CA GLY A 34 8.87 12.45 6.10
C GLY A 34 8.55 11.07 6.64
N THR A 35 8.62 10.04 5.81
CA THR A 35 8.36 8.67 6.23
C THR A 35 9.56 8.10 6.96
N ARG A 36 9.28 7.37 8.05
CA ARG A 36 10.31 6.72 8.87
C ARG A 36 10.04 5.23 8.96
N ILE A 37 11.08 4.47 9.30
CA ILE A 37 10.93 3.05 9.59
C ILE A 37 9.93 2.90 10.74
N GLY A 38 8.98 1.97 10.57
CA GLY A 38 7.88 1.77 11.50
C GLY A 38 6.60 2.47 11.12
N ASP A 39 6.66 3.43 10.21
CA ASP A 39 5.46 4.10 9.71
C ASP A 39 4.66 3.16 8.81
N SER A 40 3.38 3.49 8.64
CA SER A 40 2.49 2.73 7.77
C SER A 40 2.32 3.41 6.41
N ILE A 41 2.35 2.60 5.36
CA ILE A 41 2.00 3.04 4.00
C ILE A 41 0.95 2.07 3.49
N ALA A 42 -0.13 2.60 2.92
CA ALA A 42 -1.13 1.78 2.24
C ALA A 42 -0.66 1.51 0.81
N VAL A 43 -0.54 0.24 0.47
CA VAL A 43 -0.20 -0.23 -0.87
C VAL A 43 -1.44 -0.89 -1.45
N ASN A 44 -2.04 -0.30 -2.48
CA ASN A 44 -3.35 -0.71 -3.00
C ASN A 44 -4.40 -0.84 -1.89
N GLY A 45 -4.36 0.08 -0.93
CA GLY A 45 -5.27 0.09 0.21
C GLY A 45 -4.91 -0.88 1.34
N VAL A 46 -3.85 -1.65 1.19
CA VAL A 46 -3.39 -2.58 2.23
C VAL A 46 -2.36 -1.89 3.10
N CYS A 47 -2.63 -1.77 4.39
CA CYS A 47 -1.73 -1.11 5.33
C CYS A 47 -0.52 -2.00 5.62
N LEU A 48 0.67 -1.51 5.29
CA LEU A 48 1.93 -2.22 5.52
C LEU A 48 2.87 -1.35 6.35
N THR A 49 3.72 -2.01 7.13
CA THR A 49 4.70 -1.33 7.99
C THR A 49 6.04 -1.24 7.27
N VAL A 50 6.57 -0.03 7.17
CA VAL A 50 7.84 0.25 6.51
C VAL A 50 9.00 -0.31 7.35
N THR A 51 9.84 -1.13 6.73
CA THR A 51 10.99 -1.77 7.38
C THR A 51 12.32 -1.19 6.96
N SER A 52 12.41 -0.59 5.77
CA SER A 52 13.60 0.12 5.34
C SER A 52 13.23 1.19 4.31
N ILE A 53 14.08 2.20 4.18
CA ILE A 53 13.88 3.31 3.25
C ILE A 53 15.17 3.51 2.46
N GLN A 54 15.05 3.53 1.15
CA GLN A 54 16.12 3.82 0.23
C GLN A 54 15.83 5.15 -0.49
N PRO A 55 16.82 5.76 -1.18
CA PRO A 55 16.59 7.02 -1.88
C PRO A 55 15.46 6.99 -2.92
N ASP A 56 15.14 5.81 -3.45
CA ASP A 56 14.17 5.64 -4.52
C ASP A 56 13.09 4.60 -4.20
N GLY A 57 12.91 4.26 -2.93
CA GLY A 57 11.88 3.29 -2.56
C GLY A 57 11.91 2.90 -1.10
N PHE A 58 11.10 1.90 -0.79
CA PHE A 58 11.00 1.37 0.57
C PHE A 58 10.73 -0.12 0.53
N THR A 59 10.97 -0.79 1.66
CA THR A 59 10.49 -2.15 1.89
C THR A 59 9.50 -2.13 3.03
N ALA A 60 8.59 -3.08 3.00
CA ALA A 60 7.58 -3.24 4.05
C ALA A 60 7.36 -4.72 4.33
N ASP A 61 7.04 -5.01 5.60
CA ASP A 61 6.63 -6.35 5.98
C ASP A 61 5.24 -6.66 5.44
N VAL A 62 5.06 -7.90 4.99
CA VAL A 62 3.77 -8.38 4.52
C VAL A 62 3.58 -9.82 4.96
N MET A 63 2.36 -10.16 5.39
CA MET A 63 2.02 -11.53 5.71
C MET A 63 1.57 -12.27 4.46
N ALA A 64 1.89 -13.56 4.36
CA ALA A 64 1.49 -14.37 3.23
C ALA A 64 -0.04 -14.38 3.05
N GLU A 65 -0.78 -14.42 4.15
CA GLU A 65 -2.23 -14.36 4.10
C GLU A 65 -2.73 -13.04 3.51
N THR A 66 -2.10 -11.91 3.85
CA THR A 66 -2.42 -10.61 3.27
C THR A 66 -2.22 -10.61 1.76
N ILE A 67 -1.14 -11.22 1.29
CA ILE A 67 -0.89 -11.38 -0.15
C ILE A 67 -2.02 -12.19 -0.79
N ARG A 68 -2.41 -13.31 -0.20
CA ARG A 68 -3.45 -14.18 -0.75
C ARG A 68 -4.82 -13.52 -0.79
N ARG A 69 -5.13 -12.65 0.18
CA ARG A 69 -6.47 -12.06 0.35
C ARG A 69 -6.64 -10.68 -0.26
N SER A 70 -5.60 -10.14 -0.87
CA SER A 70 -5.65 -8.78 -1.41
C SER A 70 -5.19 -8.76 -2.86
N SER A 71 -5.29 -7.58 -3.49
CA SER A 71 -4.80 -7.36 -4.84
C SER A 71 -3.29 -7.55 -4.95
N LEU A 72 -2.57 -7.56 -3.83
CA LEU A 72 -1.13 -7.80 -3.83
C LEU A 72 -0.78 -9.21 -4.31
N GLY A 73 -1.71 -10.15 -4.24
CA GLY A 73 -1.49 -11.52 -4.72
C GLY A 73 -1.23 -11.61 -6.21
N SER A 74 -1.69 -10.65 -7.00
CA SER A 74 -1.45 -10.60 -8.43
C SER A 74 -0.28 -9.69 -8.80
N CYS A 75 0.35 -9.05 -7.84
CA CYS A 75 1.50 -8.18 -8.08
C CYS A 75 2.78 -8.98 -8.30
N LYS A 76 3.61 -8.47 -9.19
CA LYS A 76 4.93 -9.03 -9.49
C LYS A 76 5.87 -7.86 -9.75
N ALA A 77 7.15 -8.15 -9.98
CA ALA A 77 8.12 -7.11 -10.32
C ALA A 77 7.63 -6.30 -11.52
N GLY A 78 7.60 -4.98 -11.39
CA GLY A 78 7.11 -4.06 -12.40
C GLY A 78 5.63 -3.70 -12.28
N SER A 79 4.85 -4.39 -11.44
CA SER A 79 3.45 -4.04 -11.22
C SER A 79 3.33 -2.65 -10.61
N GLN A 80 2.36 -1.86 -11.07
CA GLN A 80 2.06 -0.57 -10.49
C GLN A 80 1.15 -0.75 -9.28
N VAL A 81 1.39 0.05 -8.25
CA VAL A 81 0.58 0.05 -7.03
C VAL A 81 0.27 1.47 -6.61
N ASN A 82 -0.90 1.64 -6.01
CA ASN A 82 -1.31 2.92 -5.44
C ASN A 82 -0.75 3.05 -4.03
N LEU A 83 -0.16 4.19 -3.73
CA LEU A 83 0.49 4.43 -2.45
C LEU A 83 -0.13 5.62 -1.73
N GLU A 84 -0.32 5.45 -0.44
CA GLU A 84 -0.80 6.51 0.44
C GLU A 84 -0.08 6.40 1.78
N ARG A 85 0.47 7.54 2.26
CA ARG A 85 1.04 7.59 3.62
C ARG A 85 -0.06 7.64 4.66
N ALA A 86 0.23 7.11 5.84
CA ALA A 86 -0.65 7.32 6.97
C ALA A 86 -0.75 8.81 7.28
N MET A 87 -1.94 9.26 7.64
CA MET A 87 -2.18 10.66 7.94
C MET A 87 -1.51 11.05 9.25
N ALA A 88 -0.83 12.19 9.25
CA ALA A 88 -0.27 12.75 10.46
C ALA A 88 -1.41 13.20 11.40
N ALA A 89 -1.17 13.12 12.72
CA ALA A 89 -2.18 13.46 13.71
C ALA A 89 -2.67 14.91 13.60
N ASP A 90 -1.82 15.81 13.09
CA ASP A 90 -2.12 17.23 12.87
C ASP A 90 -2.44 17.54 11.40
N GLY A 91 -2.57 16.52 10.55
CA GLY A 91 -2.84 16.70 9.14
C GLY A 91 -4.29 17.06 8.87
N ARG A 92 -4.53 17.58 7.67
CA ARG A 92 -5.88 17.86 7.19
C ARG A 92 -6.44 16.68 6.44
N PHE A 93 -7.75 16.46 6.59
CA PHE A 93 -8.43 15.40 5.88
C PHE A 93 -8.88 15.90 4.50
N GLY A 94 -8.29 15.31 3.44
CA GLY A 94 -8.66 15.62 2.06
C GLY A 94 -9.71 14.67 1.49
N GLY A 95 -10.16 13.70 2.26
CA GLY A 95 -11.14 12.71 1.85
C GLY A 95 -11.81 12.08 3.06
N HIS A 96 -12.31 10.87 2.88
CA HIS A 96 -12.88 10.11 3.98
C HIS A 96 -11.79 9.46 4.82
N ILE A 97 -12.03 9.40 6.13
CA ILE A 97 -11.19 8.61 7.02
C ILE A 97 -11.50 7.13 6.78
N VAL A 98 -10.47 6.38 6.42
CA VAL A 98 -10.59 4.94 6.24
C VAL A 98 -9.94 4.26 7.44
N SER A 99 -10.74 3.54 8.22
CA SER A 99 -10.24 2.75 9.34
C SER A 99 -10.43 1.27 9.00
N GLY A 100 -9.44 0.46 9.34
CA GLY A 100 -9.48 -0.96 9.09
C GLY A 100 -8.68 -1.38 7.87
N HIS A 101 -8.77 -2.66 7.56
CA HIS A 101 -7.99 -3.30 6.51
C HIS A 101 -8.91 -3.84 5.43
N ILE A 102 -8.34 -4.09 4.25
CA ILE A 102 -9.04 -4.80 3.19
C ILE A 102 -9.20 -6.25 3.60
N ASP A 103 -10.44 -6.75 3.63
CA ASP A 103 -10.74 -8.14 3.97
C ASP A 103 -10.71 -9.06 2.74
N GLY A 104 -10.74 -8.50 1.55
CA GLY A 104 -10.70 -9.27 0.31
C GLY A 104 -10.80 -8.38 -0.90
N THR A 105 -10.85 -9.01 -2.07
CA THR A 105 -10.99 -8.32 -3.35
C THR A 105 -12.22 -8.84 -4.09
N GLY A 106 -12.79 -7.99 -4.94
CA GLY A 106 -13.89 -8.36 -5.81
C GLY A 106 -13.64 -7.86 -7.24
N VAL A 107 -14.47 -8.31 -8.15
CA VAL A 107 -14.43 -7.88 -9.54
C VAL A 107 -15.70 -7.11 -9.86
N ILE A 108 -15.55 -5.89 -10.36
CA ILE A 108 -16.68 -5.10 -10.81
C ILE A 108 -17.10 -5.63 -12.17
N ARG A 109 -18.28 -6.30 -12.23
CA ARG A 109 -18.79 -6.86 -13.47
C ARG A 109 -19.61 -5.86 -14.26
N LEU A 110 -20.34 -5.02 -13.57
CA LEU A 110 -21.19 -4.01 -14.18
C LEU A 110 -21.11 -2.75 -13.35
N SER A 111 -20.68 -1.68 -14.00
CA SER A 111 -20.67 -0.38 -13.37
C SER A 111 -21.59 0.54 -14.18
N LEU A 112 -22.67 0.94 -13.56
CA LEU A 112 -23.58 1.93 -14.13
C LEU A 112 -23.31 3.26 -13.46
N ILE A 113 -22.66 4.14 -14.20
CA ILE A 113 -22.39 5.49 -13.72
C ILE A 113 -23.42 6.41 -14.34
N HIS A 114 -24.30 6.92 -13.51
CA HIS A 114 -25.25 7.94 -13.91
C HIS A 114 -24.74 9.28 -13.41
N ILE A 115 -24.34 10.07 -14.34
CA ILE A 115 -23.83 11.40 -14.03
C ILE A 115 -24.86 12.43 -14.48
#